data_b346298174e7e29a93e6eb0b3b6b1132
#
_entry.id   b346298174e7e29a93e6eb0b3b6b1132
#
_cell.length_a   1.000
_cell.length_b   1.000
_cell.length_c   1.000
_cell.angle_alpha   90.00
_cell.angle_beta   90.00
_cell.angle_gamma   90.00
#
_symmetry.space_group_name_H-M   'P 1'
#
loop_
_entity.id
_entity.type
_entity.pdbx_description
1 polymer ?
#
loop_
_entity_poly.entity_id
_entity_poly.type
_entity_poly.pdbx_seq_one_letter_code
_entity_poly.pdbx_strand_id
1 'polypeptide(L)'
;PDGKVVVGGRFSSFNGSVHSRLVRLNIDGSVDTSFIIGAGFDKNVYCVEMQSDTKLIVGGSFLNYKGSVARRIIRLNVDGSSDTSFASGAGFSNGDVRAVLIQPDGRVLIGGAFSGTYNGTAVKRLIRVLPTGAFDVSFSANLNSPLYSMCFTPNNKLMIGGNFNSVAGVTKHRIARLLLCLDTTIWNGSAWDNGAPSSEKRIVFNGNYPVLNSANACSCAIGSGYSVGVPDGNTLGLVFDYSGAGTLILENNASLYQTNDASINTGIINLKRKTTPIVKMDYTYWSSPVASQKLVDVSPTTLSDKFFSFNASIDDWVEELPSNSMNVGKGYSIRGPQDFSETVPAPYEAVFTGVPNNGKIAVPIGGNNTSNLIGNPYPSAISADLFLSKNKEFIDGTIYFWTHNTPITNNIYNSNDYAVYNLLGGVGVQATNSGVNNSIPNGKIASGQSFFTTSISNGRTVNFNNSMRQIAGMPIDNSQFFRTKNNKYKVASTTEKNRLWLNLSNTQGVFKQLL
;
A
#
# COMPACT_ATOMS: atom_id res chain seq x y z
N PRO A 1 32.93 24.76 -3.39
CA PRO A 1 34.27 24.20 -3.58
C PRO A 1 35.34 25.29 -3.76
N ASP A 2 34.93 26.48 -4.22
CA ASP A 2 35.79 27.63 -4.47
C ASP A 2 35.78 28.68 -3.34
N GLY A 3 35.17 28.40 -2.20
CA GLY A 3 35.08 29.28 -1.04
C GLY A 3 34.10 30.44 -1.18
N LYS A 4 33.38 30.56 -2.30
CA LYS A 4 32.39 31.61 -2.51
C LYS A 4 31.12 31.34 -1.71
N VAL A 5 30.44 32.41 -1.29
CA VAL A 5 29.22 32.34 -0.48
C VAL A 5 28.05 32.98 -1.25
N VAL A 6 26.92 32.27 -1.32
CA VAL A 6 25.68 32.82 -1.87
C VAL A 6 24.76 33.24 -0.72
N VAL A 7 24.29 34.48 -0.75
CA VAL A 7 23.43 35.09 0.25
C VAL A 7 22.08 35.43 -0.36
N GLY A 8 21.01 34.81 0.15
CA GLY A 8 19.62 35.10 -0.21
C GLY A 8 18.86 35.78 0.95
N GLY A 9 17.93 36.69 0.65
CA GLY A 9 17.24 37.36 1.73
C GLY A 9 16.17 38.39 1.32
N ARG A 10 15.95 39.36 2.18
CA ARG A 10 14.98 40.47 1.99
C ARG A 10 15.65 41.78 1.52
N PHE A 11 16.95 41.79 1.39
CA PHE A 11 17.70 42.99 1.04
C PHE A 11 17.49 43.40 -0.42
N SER A 12 17.64 44.67 -0.73
CA SER A 12 17.63 45.23 -2.08
C SER A 12 19.02 45.74 -2.54
N SER A 13 19.96 45.86 -1.60
CA SER A 13 21.32 46.30 -1.89
C SER A 13 22.32 45.57 -0.98
N PHE A 14 23.59 45.54 -1.43
CA PHE A 14 24.73 45.07 -0.68
C PHE A 14 25.92 46.02 -0.98
N ASN A 15 26.57 46.51 0.09
CA ASN A 15 27.68 47.50 -0.01
C ASN A 15 27.36 48.70 -0.92
N GLY A 16 26.14 49.24 -0.84
CA GLY A 16 25.72 50.40 -1.62
C GLY A 16 25.33 50.12 -3.07
N SER A 17 25.56 48.91 -3.58
CA SER A 17 25.18 48.48 -4.94
C SER A 17 23.85 47.70 -4.90
N VAL A 18 23.08 47.81 -5.99
CA VAL A 18 21.81 47.12 -6.11
C VAL A 18 22.04 45.61 -6.28
N HIS A 19 21.51 44.83 -5.32
CA HIS A 19 21.51 43.37 -5.32
C HIS A 19 20.17 42.87 -4.79
N SER A 20 19.18 42.74 -5.67
CA SER A 20 17.81 42.41 -5.26
C SER A 20 17.69 40.96 -4.82
N ARG A 21 17.71 40.72 -3.50
CA ARG A 21 17.41 39.50 -2.76
C ARG A 21 18.43 38.36 -2.90
N LEU A 22 19.47 38.50 -3.77
CA LEU A 22 20.50 37.48 -3.97
C LEU A 22 21.83 38.15 -4.31
N VAL A 23 22.93 37.66 -3.72
CA VAL A 23 24.29 38.06 -4.08
C VAL A 23 25.24 36.91 -3.87
N ARG A 24 26.28 36.79 -4.70
CA ARG A 24 27.40 35.87 -4.46
C ARG A 24 28.63 36.66 -4.07
N LEU A 25 29.28 36.19 -3.03
CA LEU A 25 30.50 36.83 -2.50
C LEU A 25 31.71 35.93 -2.74
N ASN A 26 32.83 36.52 -3.04
CA ASN A 26 34.14 35.89 -3.03
C ASN A 26 34.54 35.53 -1.58
N ILE A 27 35.63 34.76 -1.44
CA ILE A 27 36.15 34.34 -0.13
C ILE A 27 36.58 35.50 0.79
N ASP A 28 36.94 36.63 0.18
CA ASP A 28 37.32 37.89 0.86
C ASP A 28 36.12 38.78 1.20
N GLY A 29 34.88 38.34 0.91
CA GLY A 29 33.64 39.08 1.15
C GLY A 29 33.30 40.11 0.07
N SER A 30 34.12 40.30 -0.96
CA SER A 30 33.81 41.17 -2.10
C SER A 30 32.71 40.54 -2.96
N VAL A 31 31.97 41.37 -3.71
CA VAL A 31 30.94 40.85 -4.64
C VAL A 31 31.61 40.14 -5.81
N ASP A 32 31.13 38.91 -6.09
CA ASP A 32 31.53 38.16 -7.25
C ASP A 32 30.83 38.68 -8.52
N THR A 33 31.55 39.45 -9.31
CA THR A 33 31.03 40.08 -10.54
C THR A 33 30.74 39.08 -11.68
N SER A 34 31.23 37.84 -11.58
CA SER A 34 30.93 36.79 -12.56
C SER A 34 29.53 36.17 -12.35
N PHE A 35 28.88 36.46 -11.20
CA PHE A 35 27.51 36.01 -10.88
C PHE A 35 26.51 37.14 -11.16
N ILE A 36 25.96 37.14 -12.36
CA ILE A 36 25.15 38.24 -12.86
C ILE A 36 23.67 37.99 -12.61
N ILE A 37 23.09 38.65 -11.61
CA ILE A 37 21.66 38.54 -11.29
C ILE A 37 20.76 39.58 -11.96
N GLY A 38 21.33 40.61 -12.64
CA GLY A 38 20.57 41.71 -13.23
C GLY A 38 19.65 42.39 -12.23
N ALA A 39 18.37 42.57 -12.55
CA ALA A 39 17.35 43.12 -11.64
C ALA A 39 17.04 42.23 -10.42
N GLY A 40 17.57 41.00 -10.38
CA GLY A 40 17.35 40.05 -9.29
C GLY A 40 15.92 39.56 -9.16
N PHE A 41 15.50 39.31 -7.91
CA PHE A 41 14.15 38.83 -7.57
C PHE A 41 13.23 39.99 -7.15
N ASP A 42 11.95 39.92 -7.57
CA ASP A 42 10.93 40.93 -7.22
C ASP A 42 10.47 40.82 -5.75
N LYS A 43 10.60 39.64 -5.10
CA LYS A 43 10.29 39.42 -3.68
C LYS A 43 11.35 38.56 -3.00
N ASN A 44 11.12 38.24 -1.73
CA ASN A 44 12.11 37.65 -0.84
C ASN A 44 12.56 36.24 -1.32
N VAL A 45 13.85 36.00 -1.17
CA VAL A 45 14.47 34.66 -1.20
C VAL A 45 14.53 34.15 0.24
N TYR A 46 14.04 32.92 0.48
CA TYR A 46 14.02 32.31 1.82
C TYR A 46 15.00 31.14 1.96
N CYS A 47 15.32 30.48 0.86
CA CYS A 47 16.27 29.37 0.85
C CYS A 47 17.02 29.30 -0.48
N VAL A 48 18.28 28.85 -0.37
CA VAL A 48 19.17 28.58 -1.49
C VAL A 48 19.91 27.28 -1.19
N GLU A 49 19.93 26.34 -2.13
CA GLU A 49 20.67 25.09 -2.05
C GLU A 49 21.53 24.91 -3.31
N MET A 50 22.76 24.46 -3.11
CA MET A 50 23.70 24.22 -4.22
C MET A 50 23.72 22.72 -4.57
N GLN A 51 23.50 22.42 -5.84
CA GLN A 51 23.61 21.06 -6.38
C GLN A 51 25.07 20.65 -6.59
N SER A 52 25.32 19.37 -6.76
CA SER A 52 26.67 18.83 -7.01
C SER A 52 27.30 19.35 -8.30
N ASP A 53 26.49 19.79 -9.27
CA ASP A 53 26.91 20.42 -10.52
C ASP A 53 27.08 21.95 -10.41
N THR A 54 27.12 22.48 -9.17
CA THR A 54 27.26 23.89 -8.82
C THR A 54 26.09 24.81 -9.17
N LYS A 55 25.00 24.29 -9.74
CA LYS A 55 23.75 25.02 -9.94
C LYS A 55 23.05 25.29 -8.62
N LEU A 56 22.25 26.35 -8.56
CA LEU A 56 21.54 26.77 -7.35
C LEU A 56 20.04 26.58 -7.50
N ILE A 57 19.41 25.89 -6.55
CA ILE A 57 17.96 25.91 -6.41
C ILE A 57 17.60 27.04 -5.42
N VAL A 58 16.78 27.97 -5.87
CA VAL A 58 16.38 29.15 -5.09
C VAL A 58 14.88 29.11 -4.83
N GLY A 59 14.48 29.20 -3.57
CA GLY A 59 13.09 29.23 -3.14
C GLY A 59 12.72 30.50 -2.36
N GLY A 60 11.46 30.94 -2.48
CA GLY A 60 11.02 32.16 -1.81
C GLY A 60 9.54 32.52 -2.01
N SER A 61 9.26 33.82 -1.85
CA SER A 61 7.95 34.43 -2.15
C SER A 61 7.88 35.13 -3.51
N PHE A 62 8.98 35.14 -4.24
CA PHE A 62 9.11 35.84 -5.53
C PHE A 62 8.20 35.24 -6.61
N LEU A 63 7.83 36.08 -7.56
CA LEU A 63 7.05 35.70 -8.74
C LEU A 63 7.90 35.81 -10.02
N ASN A 64 8.93 36.66 -9.99
CA ASN A 64 9.79 36.95 -11.14
C ASN A 64 11.26 36.94 -10.73
N TYR A 65 12.11 36.57 -11.69
CA TYR A 65 13.55 36.69 -11.68
C TYR A 65 14.04 37.34 -12.97
N LYS A 66 14.85 38.41 -12.90
CA LYS A 66 15.27 39.21 -14.07
C LYS A 66 14.11 39.62 -14.99
N GLY A 67 12.93 39.91 -14.41
CA GLY A 67 11.71 40.24 -15.15
C GLY A 67 10.96 39.06 -15.79
N SER A 68 11.51 37.85 -15.77
CA SER A 68 10.86 36.64 -16.26
C SER A 68 10.15 35.88 -15.13
N VAL A 69 9.04 35.19 -15.46
CA VAL A 69 8.24 34.42 -14.51
C VAL A 69 9.09 33.29 -13.88
N ALA A 70 9.11 33.25 -12.53
CA ALA A 70 9.82 32.23 -11.75
C ALA A 70 9.11 31.95 -10.42
N ARG A 71 7.83 31.62 -10.46
CA ARG A 71 6.95 31.59 -9.29
C ARG A 71 7.47 30.69 -8.16
N ARG A 72 8.17 31.35 -7.19
CA ARG A 72 8.60 30.83 -5.89
C ARG A 72 9.71 29.79 -5.90
N ILE A 73 10.08 29.29 -7.07
CA ILE A 73 11.15 28.30 -7.25
C ILE A 73 11.82 28.51 -8.61
N ILE A 74 13.16 28.45 -8.64
CA ILE A 74 13.95 28.53 -9.87
C ILE A 74 15.27 27.79 -9.67
N ARG A 75 15.84 27.27 -10.75
CA ARG A 75 17.25 26.83 -10.79
C ARG A 75 18.08 27.84 -11.56
N LEU A 76 19.22 28.21 -10.98
CA LEU A 76 20.19 29.11 -11.58
C LEU A 76 21.46 28.35 -11.95
N ASN A 77 22.04 28.73 -13.09
CA ASN A 77 23.37 28.30 -13.51
C ASN A 77 24.47 29.00 -12.67
N VAL A 78 25.70 28.53 -12.79
CA VAL A 78 26.86 29.05 -12.04
C VAL A 78 27.14 30.54 -12.30
N ASP A 79 26.70 31.09 -13.42
CA ASP A 79 26.82 32.49 -13.82
C ASP A 79 25.62 33.37 -13.35
N GLY A 80 24.63 32.80 -12.69
CA GLY A 80 23.39 33.47 -12.29
C GLY A 80 22.33 33.57 -13.40
N SER A 81 22.49 32.96 -14.54
CA SER A 81 21.43 32.81 -15.53
C SER A 81 20.39 31.79 -15.11
N SER A 82 19.15 31.89 -15.60
CA SER A 82 18.11 30.89 -15.37
C SER A 82 18.44 29.59 -16.12
N ASP A 83 18.36 28.45 -15.44
CA ASP A 83 18.50 27.15 -16.10
C ASP A 83 17.17 26.69 -16.67
N THR A 84 16.99 26.80 -17.96
CA THR A 84 15.78 26.43 -18.68
C THR A 84 15.54 24.92 -18.76
N SER A 85 16.55 24.08 -18.45
CA SER A 85 16.40 22.63 -18.36
C SER A 85 15.67 22.15 -17.09
N PHE A 86 15.48 23.06 -16.10
CA PHE A 86 14.70 22.76 -14.91
C PHE A 86 13.22 23.07 -15.14
N ALA A 87 12.44 22.05 -15.41
CA ALA A 87 11.04 22.15 -15.81
C ALA A 87 10.11 22.50 -14.63
N SER A 88 10.35 23.63 -13.95
CA SER A 88 9.41 24.13 -12.91
C SER A 88 8.10 24.63 -13.52
N GLY A 89 8.02 24.80 -14.84
CA GLY A 89 6.84 25.26 -15.56
C GLY A 89 6.26 26.55 -14.97
N ALA A 90 4.97 26.55 -14.64
CA ALA A 90 4.32 27.69 -13.98
C ALA A 90 4.72 27.88 -12.51
N GLY A 91 5.54 26.98 -11.92
CA GLY A 91 5.92 27.01 -10.51
C GLY A 91 4.75 26.80 -9.54
N PHE A 92 4.83 27.41 -8.36
CA PHE A 92 3.77 27.32 -7.35
C PHE A 92 2.70 28.40 -7.53
N SER A 93 1.43 28.01 -7.55
CA SER A 93 0.31 28.96 -7.72
C SER A 93 0.10 29.85 -6.50
N ASN A 94 0.36 29.37 -5.27
CA ASN A 94 0.23 30.13 -4.03
C ASN A 94 1.23 29.72 -2.95
N GLY A 95 1.26 30.48 -1.85
CA GLY A 95 2.11 30.27 -0.66
C GLY A 95 3.59 30.41 -0.99
N ASP A 96 4.44 30.33 0.02
CA ASP A 96 5.88 30.52 -0.12
C ASP A 96 6.63 29.20 -0.09
N VAL A 97 7.75 29.11 -0.81
CA VAL A 97 8.78 28.09 -0.60
C VAL A 97 9.71 28.57 0.52
N ARG A 98 9.81 27.79 1.59
CA ARG A 98 10.56 28.14 2.82
C ARG A 98 11.84 27.34 3.00
N ALA A 99 11.86 26.12 2.50
CA ALA A 99 12.99 25.22 2.59
C ALA A 99 13.12 24.39 1.31
N VAL A 100 14.36 24.18 0.90
CA VAL A 100 14.75 23.28 -0.18
C VAL A 100 15.83 22.37 0.37
N LEU A 101 15.84 21.09 -0.04
CA LEU A 101 16.87 20.15 0.33
C LEU A 101 17.11 19.17 -0.82
N ILE A 102 18.38 18.98 -1.19
CA ILE A 102 18.78 18.13 -2.32
C ILE A 102 19.12 16.75 -1.79
N GLN A 103 18.51 15.72 -2.39
CA GLN A 103 18.80 14.33 -2.08
C GLN A 103 20.07 13.85 -2.78
N PRO A 104 20.76 12.81 -2.27
CA PRO A 104 21.96 12.25 -2.92
C PRO A 104 21.75 11.81 -4.37
N ASP A 105 20.51 11.44 -4.73
CA ASP A 105 20.12 11.04 -6.10
C ASP A 105 19.74 12.24 -6.99
N GLY A 106 19.95 13.46 -6.53
CA GLY A 106 19.65 14.71 -7.25
C GLY A 106 18.19 15.15 -7.22
N ARG A 107 17.27 14.37 -6.63
CA ARG A 107 15.89 14.83 -6.40
C ARG A 107 15.88 15.98 -5.41
N VAL A 108 14.88 16.86 -5.54
CA VAL A 108 14.77 18.06 -4.71
C VAL A 108 13.51 18.01 -3.87
N LEU A 109 13.66 18.06 -2.55
CA LEU A 109 12.57 18.25 -1.60
C LEU A 109 12.30 19.75 -1.47
N ILE A 110 11.04 20.15 -1.58
CA ILE A 110 10.59 21.54 -1.53
C ILE A 110 9.50 21.66 -0.49
N GLY A 111 9.74 22.45 0.54
CA GLY A 111 8.85 22.66 1.66
C GLY A 111 8.42 24.11 1.84
N GLY A 112 7.20 24.34 2.39
CA GLY A 112 6.74 25.69 2.61
C GLY A 112 5.30 25.86 3.05
N ALA A 113 4.74 27.05 2.74
CA ALA A 113 3.37 27.41 3.06
C ALA A 113 2.36 27.19 1.91
N PHE A 114 2.83 26.64 0.80
CA PHE A 114 1.99 26.42 -0.39
C PHE A 114 0.91 25.33 -0.18
N SER A 115 -0.27 25.54 -0.80
CA SER A 115 -1.41 24.63 -0.74
C SER A 115 -2.26 24.66 -2.02
N GLY A 116 -1.68 25.10 -3.15
CA GLY A 116 -2.33 25.18 -4.46
C GLY A 116 -1.80 24.14 -5.43
N THR A 117 -1.20 24.61 -6.52
CA THR A 117 -0.62 23.73 -7.53
C THR A 117 0.88 24.00 -7.72
N TYR A 118 1.61 22.97 -8.11
CA TYR A 118 2.94 23.05 -8.70
C TYR A 118 2.83 22.55 -10.14
N ASN A 119 3.14 23.43 -11.10
CA ASN A 119 3.03 23.12 -12.52
C ASN A 119 1.68 22.45 -12.89
N GLY A 120 0.56 22.97 -12.36
CA GLY A 120 -0.80 22.45 -12.59
C GLY A 120 -1.23 21.28 -11.71
N THR A 121 -0.30 20.57 -11.06
CA THR A 121 -0.63 19.46 -10.15
C THR A 121 -0.90 19.96 -8.73
N ALA A 122 -1.99 19.51 -8.11
CA ALA A 122 -2.35 19.89 -6.75
C ALA A 122 -1.31 19.41 -5.73
N VAL A 123 -0.82 20.33 -4.88
CA VAL A 123 0.26 20.06 -3.91
C VAL A 123 0.04 20.77 -2.59
N LYS A 124 0.61 20.22 -1.51
CA LYS A 124 0.55 20.81 -0.15
C LYS A 124 1.88 20.67 0.58
N ARG A 125 2.38 21.78 1.09
CA ARG A 125 3.41 21.95 2.15
C ARG A 125 4.77 21.31 1.92
N LEU A 126 4.85 20.08 1.43
CA LEU A 126 6.07 19.35 1.13
C LEU A 126 5.86 18.50 -0.11
N ILE A 127 6.71 18.70 -1.09
CA ILE A 127 6.74 17.91 -2.33
C ILE A 127 8.17 17.45 -2.62
N ARG A 128 8.29 16.52 -3.54
CA ARG A 128 9.55 16.15 -4.16
C ARG A 128 9.45 16.37 -5.67
N VAL A 129 10.52 16.84 -6.26
CA VAL A 129 10.66 16.93 -7.72
C VAL A 129 11.87 16.14 -8.18
N LEU A 130 11.83 15.66 -9.41
CA LEU A 130 12.93 14.99 -10.09
C LEU A 130 14.09 15.98 -10.34
N PRO A 131 15.31 15.52 -10.66
CA PRO A 131 16.44 16.41 -11.05
C PRO A 131 16.12 17.35 -12.22
N THR A 132 15.14 16.97 -13.04
CA THR A 132 14.62 17.79 -14.14
C THR A 132 13.66 18.90 -13.70
N GLY A 133 13.24 18.93 -12.44
CA GLY A 133 12.20 19.83 -11.94
C GLY A 133 10.76 19.33 -12.10
N ALA A 134 10.54 18.18 -12.75
CA ALA A 134 9.22 17.58 -12.88
C ALA A 134 8.72 17.05 -11.52
N PHE A 135 7.39 17.11 -11.28
CA PHE A 135 6.78 16.61 -10.03
C PHE A 135 7.00 15.11 -9.89
N ASP A 136 7.45 14.67 -8.73
CA ASP A 136 7.61 13.25 -8.39
C ASP A 136 6.35 12.73 -7.72
N VAL A 137 5.49 12.04 -8.48
CA VAL A 137 4.22 11.48 -8.01
C VAL A 137 4.40 10.36 -6.99
N SER A 138 5.59 9.77 -6.89
CA SER A 138 5.89 8.69 -5.94
C SER A 138 6.09 9.17 -4.51
N PHE A 139 6.18 10.48 -4.28
CA PHE A 139 6.40 11.07 -2.96
C PHE A 139 5.17 11.84 -2.47
N SER A 140 4.69 11.52 -1.27
CA SER A 140 3.62 12.23 -0.59
C SER A 140 3.84 12.26 0.91
N ALA A 141 3.90 13.45 1.50
CA ALA A 141 4.09 13.64 2.94
C ALA A 141 2.83 14.18 3.66
N ASN A 142 1.84 14.71 2.93
CA ASN A 142 0.53 15.18 3.42
C ASN A 142 0.58 15.92 4.78
N LEU A 143 1.32 17.02 4.85
CA LEU A 143 1.32 17.89 6.02
C LEU A 143 0.06 18.78 6.05
N ASN A 144 -0.56 18.91 7.21
CA ASN A 144 -1.76 19.74 7.37
C ASN A 144 -1.49 21.25 7.53
N SER A 145 -0.25 21.65 7.84
CA SER A 145 0.15 23.07 8.05
C SER A 145 1.58 23.33 7.54
N PRO A 146 2.01 24.61 7.43
CA PRO A 146 3.29 24.98 6.82
C PRO A 146 4.52 24.29 7.39
N LEU A 147 5.44 23.95 6.50
CA LEU A 147 6.79 23.52 6.79
C LEU A 147 7.75 24.73 6.71
N TYR A 148 8.73 24.81 7.62
CA TYR A 148 9.68 25.91 7.69
C TYR A 148 11.13 25.47 7.50
N SER A 149 11.49 24.25 7.90
CA SER A 149 12.86 23.77 7.87
C SER A 149 12.93 22.27 7.57
N MET A 150 14.00 21.86 6.91
CA MET A 150 14.34 20.47 6.61
C MET A 150 15.84 20.25 6.75
N CYS A 151 16.25 19.08 7.20
CA CYS A 151 17.63 18.61 7.12
C CYS A 151 17.69 17.09 7.08
N PHE A 152 18.77 16.54 6.55
CA PHE A 152 19.08 15.12 6.72
C PHE A 152 19.76 14.87 8.05
N THR A 153 19.40 13.78 8.70
CA THR A 153 20.20 13.21 9.80
C THR A 153 21.42 12.48 9.22
N PRO A 154 22.45 12.17 10.04
CA PRO A 154 23.60 11.38 9.59
C PRO A 154 23.24 10.03 8.97
N ASN A 155 22.07 9.45 9.30
CA ASN A 155 21.55 8.20 8.75
C ASN A 155 20.51 8.43 7.63
N ASN A 156 20.64 9.50 6.87
CA ASN A 156 19.83 9.82 5.69
C ASN A 156 18.30 9.89 5.92
N LYS A 157 17.85 10.10 7.16
CA LYS A 157 16.43 10.34 7.45
C LYS A 157 16.12 11.82 7.36
N LEU A 158 14.98 12.17 6.78
CA LEU A 158 14.54 13.54 6.67
C LEU A 158 13.90 13.98 7.98
N MET A 159 14.51 14.98 8.62
CA MET A 159 13.87 15.75 9.69
C MET A 159 13.16 16.94 9.09
N ILE A 160 11.92 17.18 9.52
CA ILE A 160 11.12 18.31 9.10
C ILE A 160 10.60 19.07 10.33
N GLY A 161 10.62 20.40 10.26
CA GLY A 161 10.11 21.29 11.27
C GLY A 161 9.15 22.33 10.71
N GLY A 162 8.07 22.64 11.44
CA GLY A 162 7.06 23.57 10.94
C GLY A 162 5.88 23.78 11.88
N ASN A 163 4.78 24.29 11.34
CA ASN A 163 3.56 24.57 12.11
C ASN A 163 2.53 23.43 12.06
N PHE A 164 2.91 22.28 11.50
CA PHE A 164 2.02 21.13 11.37
C PHE A 164 1.78 20.42 12.70
N ASN A 165 0.62 19.78 12.84
CA ASN A 165 0.29 18.88 13.95
C ASN A 165 -0.04 17.44 13.48
N SER A 166 -0.01 17.20 12.15
CA SER A 166 -0.08 15.85 11.59
C SER A 166 0.72 15.72 10.30
N VAL A 167 1.24 14.51 10.08
CA VAL A 167 1.95 14.09 8.88
C VAL A 167 1.31 12.78 8.40
N ALA A 168 0.82 12.73 7.15
CA ALA A 168 0.13 11.57 6.58
C ALA A 168 -0.99 11.01 7.48
N GLY A 169 -1.72 11.88 8.19
CA GLY A 169 -2.80 11.52 9.10
C GLY A 169 -2.33 11.08 10.51
N VAL A 170 -1.03 10.94 10.74
CA VAL A 170 -0.47 10.62 12.07
C VAL A 170 -0.17 11.90 12.83
N THR A 171 -0.61 11.98 14.09
CA THR A 171 -0.30 13.13 14.97
C THR A 171 1.21 13.28 15.18
N LYS A 172 1.76 14.43 14.76
CA LYS A 172 3.15 14.84 14.91
C LYS A 172 3.20 16.35 15.10
N HIS A 173 3.54 16.80 16.30
CA HIS A 173 3.53 18.23 16.65
C HIS A 173 4.86 18.89 16.28
N ARG A 174 4.84 19.79 15.27
CA ARG A 174 5.92 20.73 14.92
C ARG A 174 7.19 20.08 14.36
N ILE A 175 7.49 18.82 14.68
CA ILE A 175 8.68 18.10 14.23
C ILE A 175 8.31 16.68 13.86
N ALA A 176 8.88 16.16 12.76
CA ALA A 176 8.75 14.78 12.35
C ALA A 176 10.00 14.27 11.64
N ARG A 177 10.19 12.96 11.70
CA ARG A 177 11.22 12.26 10.93
C ARG A 177 10.54 11.40 9.88
N LEU A 178 10.92 11.55 8.61
CA LEU A 178 10.38 10.82 7.47
C LEU A 178 11.42 9.85 6.92
N LEU A 179 10.95 8.70 6.48
CA LEU A 179 11.74 7.74 5.72
C LEU A 179 11.61 8.05 4.23
N LEU A 180 12.72 8.06 3.48
CA LEU A 180 12.76 8.49 2.07
C LEU A 180 13.26 7.42 1.09
N CYS A 181 13.65 6.22 1.55
CA CYS A 181 14.26 5.17 0.72
C CYS A 181 15.47 5.69 -0.09
N LEU A 182 16.38 6.37 0.55
CA LEU A 182 17.54 6.96 -0.13
C LEU A 182 18.61 5.94 -0.48
N ASP A 183 18.78 4.93 0.38
CA ASP A 183 19.74 3.87 0.17
C ASP A 183 19.15 2.77 -0.72
N THR A 184 19.98 2.26 -1.63
CA THR A 184 19.62 1.12 -2.49
C THR A 184 20.63 0.00 -2.28
N THR A 185 20.14 -1.24 -2.29
CA THR A 185 20.97 -2.43 -2.41
C THR A 185 20.52 -3.26 -3.59
N ILE A 186 21.46 -3.68 -4.42
CA ILE A 186 21.22 -4.39 -5.67
C ILE A 186 21.74 -5.82 -5.54
N TRP A 187 20.87 -6.77 -5.82
CA TRP A 187 21.28 -8.16 -6.03
C TRP A 187 21.72 -8.32 -7.49
N ASN A 188 22.97 -8.70 -7.72
CA ASN A 188 23.55 -8.86 -9.06
C ASN A 188 23.52 -10.29 -9.60
N GLY A 189 22.85 -11.22 -8.89
CA GLY A 189 22.81 -12.65 -9.18
C GLY A 189 23.73 -13.49 -8.29
N SER A 190 24.64 -12.86 -7.53
CA SER A 190 25.58 -13.55 -6.64
C SER A 190 25.73 -12.89 -5.27
N ALA A 191 25.67 -11.57 -5.18
CA ALA A 191 25.83 -10.81 -3.94
C ALA A 191 25.04 -9.51 -3.95
N TRP A 192 24.79 -8.96 -2.76
CA TRP A 192 24.29 -7.61 -2.54
C TRP A 192 25.44 -6.61 -2.59
N ASP A 193 25.33 -5.56 -3.39
CA ASP A 193 26.37 -4.52 -3.55
C ASP A 193 26.50 -3.58 -2.34
N ASN A 194 25.40 -3.38 -1.60
CA ASN A 194 25.33 -2.47 -0.45
C ASN A 194 24.73 -3.17 0.78
N GLY A 195 25.15 -4.41 1.06
CA GLY A 195 24.70 -5.23 2.19
C GLY A 195 23.25 -5.71 2.09
N ALA A 196 22.81 -6.48 3.04
CA ALA A 196 21.50 -7.14 3.04
C ALA A 196 20.31 -6.16 3.00
N PRO A 197 19.12 -6.62 2.54
CA PRO A 197 17.85 -5.88 2.63
C PRO A 197 17.57 -5.36 4.04
N SER A 198 16.99 -4.16 4.12
CA SER A 198 16.48 -3.58 5.38
C SER A 198 15.31 -2.63 5.08
N SER A 199 14.48 -2.34 6.08
CA SER A 199 13.34 -1.42 5.94
C SER A 199 13.72 0.00 5.50
N GLU A 200 14.99 0.34 5.50
CA GLU A 200 15.51 1.66 5.10
C GLU A 200 16.05 1.68 3.66
N LYS A 201 16.28 0.51 3.06
CA LYS A 201 16.83 0.37 1.71
C LYS A 201 15.78 -0.01 0.68
N ARG A 202 15.88 0.60 -0.49
CA ARG A 202 15.28 0.05 -1.69
C ARG A 202 16.07 -1.19 -2.11
N ILE A 203 15.37 -2.29 -2.37
CA ILE A 203 15.99 -3.50 -2.93
C ILE A 203 15.71 -3.60 -4.43
N VAL A 204 16.74 -3.94 -5.18
CA VAL A 204 16.66 -4.14 -6.63
C VAL A 204 17.27 -5.49 -6.97
N PHE A 205 16.54 -6.31 -7.71
CA PHE A 205 17.03 -7.60 -8.19
C PHE A 205 17.37 -7.49 -9.69
N ASN A 206 18.66 -7.58 -9.99
CA ASN A 206 19.23 -7.70 -11.34
C ASN A 206 19.82 -9.11 -11.54
N GLY A 207 19.16 -10.11 -10.97
CA GLY A 207 19.46 -11.52 -11.05
C GLY A 207 18.36 -12.33 -10.36
N ASN A 208 18.24 -13.61 -10.69
CA ASN A 208 17.29 -14.51 -10.04
C ASN A 208 17.63 -14.68 -8.55
N TYR A 209 16.59 -14.72 -7.71
CA TYR A 209 16.70 -14.96 -6.27
C TYR A 209 15.63 -15.97 -5.83
N PRO A 210 15.90 -17.27 -5.95
CA PRO A 210 14.84 -18.28 -5.82
C PRO A 210 14.29 -18.45 -4.40
N VAL A 211 15.03 -18.05 -3.37
CA VAL A 211 14.65 -18.22 -1.96
C VAL A 211 14.91 -16.94 -1.17
N LEU A 212 13.96 -16.01 -1.21
CA LEU A 212 13.96 -14.84 -0.36
C LEU A 212 13.20 -15.16 0.93
N ASN A 213 13.93 -15.50 1.98
CA ASN A 213 13.36 -15.61 3.32
C ASN A 213 12.74 -14.28 3.76
N SER A 214 12.00 -14.29 4.87
CA SER A 214 11.34 -13.07 5.35
C SER A 214 12.30 -11.89 5.42
N ALA A 215 11.95 -10.83 4.71
CA ALA A 215 12.77 -9.64 4.58
C ALA A 215 11.90 -8.39 4.62
N ASN A 216 12.48 -7.28 5.11
CA ASN A 216 11.87 -5.98 5.03
C ASN A 216 12.68 -5.07 4.12
N ALA A 217 12.00 -4.26 3.34
CA ALA A 217 12.62 -3.26 2.49
C ALA A 217 11.79 -1.98 2.45
N CYS A 218 12.40 -0.91 2.02
CA CYS A 218 11.70 0.35 1.81
C CYS A 218 10.78 0.27 0.59
N SER A 219 11.30 -0.22 -0.53
CA SER A 219 10.59 -0.60 -1.75
C SER A 219 11.34 -1.74 -2.45
N CYS A 220 10.70 -2.37 -3.43
CA CYS A 220 11.28 -3.48 -4.16
C CYS A 220 11.10 -3.30 -5.67
N ALA A 221 12.16 -3.60 -6.44
CA ALA A 221 12.07 -3.69 -7.88
C ALA A 221 12.76 -4.97 -8.39
N ILE A 222 12.15 -5.62 -9.39
CA ILE A 222 12.73 -6.79 -10.06
C ILE A 222 12.94 -6.45 -11.53
N GLY A 223 14.19 -6.58 -12.01
CA GLY A 223 14.57 -6.33 -13.39
C GLY A 223 13.93 -7.31 -14.36
N SER A 224 13.82 -6.89 -15.64
CA SER A 224 13.23 -7.71 -16.69
C SER A 224 13.94 -9.05 -16.85
N GLY A 225 13.18 -10.13 -17.01
CA GLY A 225 13.69 -11.50 -17.17
C GLY A 225 14.13 -12.18 -15.88
N TYR A 226 14.06 -11.50 -14.73
CA TYR A 226 14.40 -12.11 -13.43
C TYR A 226 13.18 -12.46 -12.60
N SER A 227 13.37 -13.43 -11.71
CA SER A 227 12.35 -13.85 -10.75
C SER A 227 12.91 -13.92 -9.33
N VAL A 228 12.03 -13.61 -8.37
CA VAL A 228 12.31 -13.71 -6.94
C VAL A 228 11.24 -14.57 -6.29
N GLY A 229 11.65 -15.62 -5.58
CA GLY A 229 10.75 -16.52 -4.87
C GLY A 229 10.72 -16.22 -3.38
N VAL A 230 9.53 -16.00 -2.82
CA VAL A 230 9.28 -15.94 -1.38
C VAL A 230 8.68 -17.26 -0.95
N PRO A 231 9.40 -18.09 -0.15
CA PRO A 231 8.96 -19.42 0.24
C PRO A 231 7.69 -19.38 1.10
N ASP A 232 7.05 -20.55 1.23
CA ASP A 232 5.90 -20.77 2.11
C ASP A 232 6.15 -20.22 3.52
N GLY A 233 5.18 -19.50 4.07
CA GLY A 233 5.23 -18.90 5.40
C GLY A 233 6.15 -17.67 5.54
N ASN A 234 6.85 -17.25 4.49
CA ASN A 234 7.71 -16.09 4.51
C ASN A 234 6.99 -14.82 4.03
N THR A 235 7.54 -13.66 4.43
CA THR A 235 6.95 -12.35 4.11
C THR A 235 7.98 -11.41 3.54
N LEU A 236 7.67 -10.80 2.40
CA LEU A 236 8.33 -9.59 1.93
C LEU A 236 7.54 -8.37 2.44
N GLY A 237 8.11 -7.66 3.41
CA GLY A 237 7.56 -6.43 3.96
C GLY A 237 8.10 -5.19 3.25
N LEU A 238 7.23 -4.34 2.73
CA LEU A 238 7.61 -3.09 2.08
C LEU A 238 6.97 -1.89 2.79
N VAL A 239 7.71 -0.79 2.88
CA VAL A 239 7.14 0.48 3.30
C VAL A 239 6.35 1.10 2.14
N PHE A 240 6.91 1.09 0.94
CA PHE A 240 6.34 1.70 -0.26
C PHE A 240 5.98 0.66 -1.33
N ASP A 241 6.36 0.92 -2.59
CA ASP A 241 5.92 0.19 -3.77
C ASP A 241 6.70 -1.10 -4.08
N TYR A 242 6.03 -1.95 -4.84
CA TYR A 242 6.62 -3.03 -5.62
C TYR A 242 6.54 -2.71 -7.11
N SER A 243 7.67 -2.83 -7.82
CA SER A 243 7.80 -2.37 -9.21
C SER A 243 8.74 -3.27 -10.04
N GLY A 244 8.86 -2.96 -11.33
CA GLY A 244 9.76 -3.64 -12.26
C GLY A 244 9.05 -4.59 -13.23
N ALA A 245 9.79 -5.07 -14.24
CA ALA A 245 9.28 -5.94 -15.31
C ALA A 245 9.56 -7.44 -15.07
N GLY A 246 10.24 -7.78 -13.95
CA GLY A 246 10.42 -9.15 -13.49
C GLY A 246 9.25 -9.63 -12.63
N THR A 247 9.34 -10.86 -12.13
CA THR A 247 8.23 -11.53 -11.42
C THR A 247 8.57 -11.85 -9.98
N LEU A 248 7.69 -11.48 -9.04
CA LEU A 248 7.73 -11.93 -7.65
C LEU A 248 6.81 -13.16 -7.50
N ILE A 249 7.36 -14.28 -7.07
CA ILE A 249 6.62 -15.52 -6.83
C ILE A 249 6.39 -15.64 -5.33
N LEU A 250 5.13 -15.67 -4.91
CA LEU A 250 4.72 -15.88 -3.53
C LEU A 250 4.15 -17.29 -3.39
N GLU A 251 4.85 -18.15 -2.66
CA GLU A 251 4.40 -19.52 -2.41
C GLU A 251 3.17 -19.52 -1.46
N ASN A 252 2.49 -20.64 -1.30
CA ASN A 252 1.15 -20.81 -0.72
C ASN A 252 0.80 -19.86 0.45
N ASN A 253 1.58 -19.85 1.53
CA ASN A 253 1.34 -19.01 2.72
C ASN A 253 2.24 -17.77 2.76
N ALA A 254 3.02 -17.52 1.70
CA ALA A 254 3.84 -16.33 1.61
C ALA A 254 3.00 -15.05 1.49
N SER A 255 3.60 -13.93 1.86
CA SER A 255 2.92 -12.63 1.85
C SER A 255 3.80 -11.55 1.23
N LEU A 256 3.19 -10.69 0.42
CA LEU A 256 3.69 -9.36 0.16
C LEU A 256 2.89 -8.38 1.04
N TYR A 257 3.54 -7.78 2.02
CA TYR A 257 2.95 -6.87 2.98
C TYR A 257 3.45 -5.45 2.75
N GLN A 258 2.54 -4.46 2.74
CA GLN A 258 2.89 -3.05 2.54
C GLN A 258 2.25 -2.18 3.62
N THR A 259 2.96 -1.12 4.04
CA THR A 259 2.50 -0.23 5.11
C THR A 259 1.91 1.09 4.61
N ASN A 260 2.38 1.60 3.46
CA ASN A 260 1.90 2.88 2.92
C ASN A 260 0.70 2.70 1.99
N ASP A 261 -0.47 3.20 2.41
CA ASP A 261 -1.71 3.17 1.62
C ASP A 261 -1.64 3.94 0.29
N ALA A 262 -0.74 4.90 0.16
CA ALA A 262 -0.60 5.74 -1.04
C ALA A 262 0.35 5.15 -2.10
N SER A 263 1.04 4.04 -1.80
CA SER A 263 1.96 3.43 -2.74
C SER A 263 1.24 2.73 -3.88
N ILE A 264 1.73 2.94 -5.10
CA ILE A 264 1.20 2.35 -6.32
C ILE A 264 2.17 1.28 -6.81
N ASN A 265 1.69 0.05 -6.90
CA ASN A 265 2.46 -1.06 -7.46
C ASN A 265 2.37 -1.07 -9.00
N THR A 266 3.44 -1.50 -9.65
CA THR A 266 3.50 -1.68 -11.12
C THR A 266 4.11 -3.03 -11.52
N GLY A 267 4.80 -3.71 -10.59
CA GLY A 267 5.36 -5.03 -10.83
C GLY A 267 4.30 -6.14 -10.76
N ILE A 268 4.56 -7.26 -11.44
CA ILE A 268 3.67 -8.43 -11.49
C ILE A 268 4.10 -9.44 -10.43
N ILE A 269 3.12 -9.99 -9.70
CA ILE A 269 3.32 -11.13 -8.80
C ILE A 269 2.61 -12.38 -9.35
N ASN A 270 3.13 -13.55 -8.98
CA ASN A 270 2.44 -14.83 -9.04
C ASN A 270 2.22 -15.30 -7.60
N LEU A 271 1.00 -15.17 -7.10
CA LEU A 271 0.65 -15.63 -5.76
C LEU A 271 -0.05 -16.99 -5.87
N LYS A 272 0.54 -17.99 -5.24
CA LYS A 272 -0.01 -19.36 -5.18
C LYS A 272 -0.82 -19.53 -3.90
N ARG A 273 -1.98 -20.16 -4.02
CA ARG A 273 -2.81 -20.54 -2.86
C ARG A 273 -3.29 -21.97 -3.01
N LYS A 274 -3.04 -22.78 -1.99
CA LYS A 274 -3.53 -24.17 -1.93
C LYS A 274 -4.79 -24.25 -1.09
N THR A 275 -5.81 -24.91 -1.65
CA THR A 275 -6.95 -25.36 -0.85
C THR A 275 -6.53 -26.49 0.08
N THR A 276 -7.35 -26.78 1.09
CA THR A 276 -7.42 -28.15 1.61
C THR A 276 -7.84 -29.11 0.50
N PRO A 277 -7.66 -30.42 0.71
CA PRO A 277 -8.14 -31.40 -0.24
C PRO A 277 -9.63 -31.21 -0.57
N ILE A 278 -9.94 -31.03 -1.84
CA ILE A 278 -11.27 -30.86 -2.41
C ILE A 278 -11.57 -32.02 -3.37
N VAL A 279 -12.86 -32.28 -3.60
CA VAL A 279 -13.34 -33.12 -4.72
C VAL A 279 -13.92 -32.25 -5.82
N LYS A 280 -14.17 -32.81 -7.00
CA LYS A 280 -14.70 -32.10 -8.18
C LYS A 280 -15.93 -31.22 -7.86
N MET A 281 -16.85 -31.70 -7.04
CA MET A 281 -18.12 -31.04 -6.76
C MET A 281 -18.00 -29.94 -5.69
N ASP A 282 -16.86 -29.80 -5.04
CA ASP A 282 -16.64 -28.80 -4.00
C ASP A 282 -16.51 -27.40 -4.59
N TYR A 283 -17.07 -26.40 -3.90
CA TYR A 283 -16.87 -25.00 -4.20
C TYR A 283 -15.90 -24.36 -3.21
N THR A 284 -15.04 -23.49 -3.72
CA THR A 284 -14.14 -22.66 -2.90
C THR A 284 -14.46 -21.18 -3.13
N TYR A 285 -14.46 -20.40 -2.05
CA TYR A 285 -14.73 -18.97 -2.12
C TYR A 285 -13.43 -18.18 -2.26
N TRP A 286 -13.24 -17.59 -3.43
CA TRP A 286 -12.04 -16.88 -3.84
C TRP A 286 -12.24 -15.36 -3.92
N SER A 287 -11.19 -14.61 -3.62
CA SER A 287 -11.08 -13.18 -3.90
C SER A 287 -9.72 -12.88 -4.53
N SER A 288 -9.64 -11.92 -5.46
CA SER A 288 -8.36 -11.64 -6.11
C SER A 288 -7.47 -10.69 -5.31
N PRO A 289 -6.22 -11.08 -4.98
CA PRO A 289 -5.23 -10.22 -4.39
C PRO A 289 -4.50 -9.33 -5.40
N VAL A 290 -4.81 -9.48 -6.69
CA VAL A 290 -4.19 -8.76 -7.81
C VAL A 290 -5.24 -8.12 -8.72
N ALA A 291 -4.84 -7.10 -9.45
CA ALA A 291 -5.70 -6.46 -10.44
C ALA A 291 -5.87 -7.35 -11.69
N SER A 292 -7.05 -7.24 -12.31
CA SER A 292 -7.37 -7.83 -13.62
C SER A 292 -7.27 -9.36 -13.71
N GLN A 293 -7.31 -10.09 -12.60
CA GLN A 293 -7.37 -11.56 -12.58
C GLN A 293 -8.65 -12.05 -13.24
N LYS A 294 -8.56 -12.94 -14.20
CA LYS A 294 -9.73 -13.60 -14.78
C LYS A 294 -10.15 -14.81 -13.93
N LEU A 295 -11.45 -15.10 -13.92
CA LEU A 295 -12.01 -16.25 -13.20
C LEU A 295 -11.45 -17.57 -13.71
N VAL A 296 -11.37 -17.74 -15.03
CA VAL A 296 -10.83 -18.97 -15.65
C VAL A 296 -9.36 -19.22 -15.28
N ASP A 297 -8.57 -18.16 -15.09
CA ASP A 297 -7.15 -18.31 -14.74
C ASP A 297 -6.96 -18.80 -13.29
N VAL A 298 -7.99 -18.63 -12.42
CA VAL A 298 -7.98 -19.20 -11.06
C VAL A 298 -8.22 -20.71 -11.09
N SER A 299 -9.06 -21.22 -12.00
CA SER A 299 -9.35 -22.66 -12.16
C SER A 299 -9.62 -23.01 -13.63
N PRO A 300 -8.57 -23.21 -14.44
CA PRO A 300 -8.69 -23.36 -15.91
C PRO A 300 -9.48 -24.58 -16.39
N THR A 301 -9.53 -25.66 -15.61
CA THR A 301 -10.23 -26.90 -15.96
C THR A 301 -11.62 -27.01 -15.33
N THR A 302 -12.09 -25.99 -14.62
CA THR A 302 -13.48 -25.91 -14.14
C THR A 302 -14.44 -25.65 -15.31
N LEU A 303 -15.60 -26.31 -15.31
CA LEU A 303 -16.64 -26.11 -16.35
C LEU A 303 -17.08 -24.63 -16.38
N SER A 304 -17.36 -24.13 -17.57
CA SER A 304 -17.68 -22.72 -17.82
C SER A 304 -18.92 -22.20 -17.08
N ASP A 305 -19.86 -23.08 -16.75
CA ASP A 305 -21.09 -22.79 -16.02
C ASP A 305 -20.96 -22.97 -14.48
N LYS A 306 -19.73 -23.05 -13.95
CA LYS A 306 -19.46 -23.31 -12.52
C LYS A 306 -18.66 -22.22 -11.85
N PHE A 307 -18.77 -21.00 -12.34
CA PHE A 307 -18.23 -19.78 -11.77
C PHE A 307 -19.39 -18.88 -11.33
N PHE A 308 -19.41 -18.46 -10.08
CA PHE A 308 -20.53 -17.67 -9.53
C PHE A 308 -20.04 -16.48 -8.72
N SER A 309 -20.85 -15.44 -8.68
CA SER A 309 -20.80 -14.39 -7.65
C SER A 309 -22.14 -14.31 -6.92
N PHE A 310 -22.16 -13.72 -5.74
CA PHE A 310 -23.39 -13.53 -4.98
C PHE A 310 -23.97 -12.14 -5.23
N ASN A 311 -25.26 -12.06 -5.57
CA ASN A 311 -25.98 -10.83 -5.77
C ASN A 311 -26.87 -10.54 -4.54
N ALA A 312 -26.42 -9.61 -3.71
CA ALA A 312 -27.10 -9.23 -2.47
C ALA A 312 -28.51 -8.65 -2.69
N SER A 313 -28.84 -8.13 -3.88
CA SER A 313 -30.17 -7.52 -4.14
C SER A 313 -31.28 -8.54 -4.40
N ILE A 314 -30.91 -9.75 -4.82
CA ILE A 314 -31.84 -10.86 -5.05
C ILE A 314 -31.60 -12.03 -4.10
N ASP A 315 -30.59 -11.89 -3.21
CA ASP A 315 -30.13 -12.88 -2.23
C ASP A 315 -29.84 -14.26 -2.86
N ASP A 316 -29.18 -14.26 -4.04
CA ASP A 316 -28.93 -15.48 -4.79
C ASP A 316 -27.61 -15.44 -5.57
N TRP A 317 -27.18 -16.62 -6.00
CA TRP A 317 -26.00 -16.81 -6.85
C TRP A 317 -26.29 -16.42 -8.29
N VAL A 318 -25.32 -15.75 -8.90
CA VAL A 318 -25.34 -15.37 -10.32
C VAL A 318 -24.15 -16.00 -11.01
N GLU A 319 -24.42 -16.70 -12.10
CA GLU A 319 -23.39 -17.29 -12.96
C GLU A 319 -22.53 -16.19 -13.60
N GLU A 320 -21.22 -16.39 -13.57
CA GLU A 320 -20.23 -15.48 -14.15
C GLU A 320 -19.57 -16.12 -15.38
N LEU A 321 -19.33 -15.34 -16.41
CA LEU A 321 -18.53 -15.81 -17.54
C LEU A 321 -17.08 -16.05 -17.08
N PRO A 322 -16.45 -17.18 -17.45
CA PRO A 322 -15.07 -17.49 -17.07
C PRO A 322 -14.04 -16.43 -17.48
N SER A 323 -14.32 -15.71 -18.58
CA SER A 323 -13.49 -14.61 -19.09
C SER A 323 -13.61 -13.30 -18.29
N ASN A 324 -14.59 -13.20 -17.38
CA ASN A 324 -14.76 -12.01 -16.56
C ASN A 324 -13.58 -11.81 -15.61
N SER A 325 -13.16 -10.55 -15.44
CA SER A 325 -12.19 -10.19 -14.44
C SER A 325 -12.83 -10.14 -13.05
N MET A 326 -12.13 -10.66 -12.06
CA MET A 326 -12.52 -10.57 -10.66
C MET A 326 -12.44 -9.11 -10.17
N ASN A 327 -13.55 -8.57 -9.68
CA ASN A 327 -13.57 -7.26 -9.06
C ASN A 327 -12.85 -7.30 -7.71
N VAL A 328 -12.03 -6.30 -7.44
CA VAL A 328 -11.22 -6.21 -6.22
C VAL A 328 -12.11 -6.19 -4.98
N GLY A 329 -11.87 -7.12 -4.05
CA GLY A 329 -12.63 -7.25 -2.80
C GLY A 329 -14.00 -7.91 -2.94
N LYS A 330 -14.47 -8.25 -4.15
CA LYS A 330 -15.65 -9.10 -4.37
C LYS A 330 -15.26 -10.57 -4.23
N GLY A 331 -16.15 -11.36 -3.66
CA GLY A 331 -15.99 -12.80 -3.56
C GLY A 331 -16.64 -13.55 -4.72
N TYR A 332 -16.05 -14.69 -5.05
CA TYR A 332 -16.51 -15.59 -6.11
C TYR A 332 -16.50 -17.04 -5.61
N SER A 333 -17.49 -17.80 -6.01
CA SER A 333 -17.62 -19.24 -5.73
C SER A 333 -17.24 -19.99 -7.00
N ILE A 334 -16.17 -20.79 -6.94
CA ILE A 334 -15.66 -21.56 -8.09
C ILE A 334 -15.62 -23.03 -7.71
N ARG A 335 -16.23 -23.89 -8.55
CA ARG A 335 -16.24 -25.34 -8.35
C ARG A 335 -14.83 -25.92 -8.58
N GLY A 336 -14.57 -27.06 -7.98
CA GLY A 336 -13.34 -27.84 -8.20
C GLY A 336 -13.11 -28.15 -9.68
N PRO A 337 -11.82 -28.35 -10.08
CA PRO A 337 -11.44 -28.70 -11.44
C PRO A 337 -12.17 -29.95 -11.97
N GLN A 338 -12.46 -29.97 -13.27
CA GLN A 338 -13.21 -31.07 -13.90
C GLN A 338 -12.44 -32.40 -13.89
N ASP A 339 -11.12 -32.35 -13.85
CA ASP A 339 -10.21 -33.49 -13.78
C ASP A 339 -10.02 -34.04 -12.34
N PHE A 340 -10.60 -33.39 -11.32
CA PHE A 340 -10.57 -33.89 -9.95
C PHE A 340 -11.55 -35.07 -9.77
N SER A 341 -11.19 -35.99 -8.85
CA SER A 341 -12.07 -37.10 -8.44
C SER A 341 -13.33 -36.57 -7.76
N GLU A 342 -14.44 -37.30 -7.93
CA GLU A 342 -15.68 -37.03 -7.20
C GLU A 342 -15.67 -37.57 -5.76
N THR A 343 -14.73 -38.47 -5.44
CA THR A 343 -14.70 -39.17 -4.14
C THR A 343 -13.36 -39.13 -3.43
N VAL A 344 -12.25 -38.91 -4.15
CA VAL A 344 -10.89 -38.85 -3.56
C VAL A 344 -10.43 -37.42 -3.52
N PRO A 345 -10.38 -36.78 -2.32
CA PRO A 345 -9.98 -35.39 -2.19
C PRO A 345 -8.49 -35.17 -2.50
N ALA A 346 -8.19 -34.08 -3.22
CA ALA A 346 -6.83 -33.63 -3.50
C ALA A 346 -6.71 -32.10 -3.28
N PRO A 347 -5.54 -31.58 -2.85
CA PRO A 347 -5.34 -30.14 -2.77
C PRO A 347 -5.31 -29.53 -4.17
N TYR A 348 -5.98 -28.39 -4.32
CA TYR A 348 -5.93 -27.57 -5.52
C TYR A 348 -5.03 -26.35 -5.29
N GLU A 349 -4.13 -26.05 -6.24
CA GLU A 349 -3.30 -24.85 -6.21
C GLU A 349 -3.80 -23.84 -7.25
N ALA A 350 -4.38 -22.73 -6.77
CA ALA A 350 -4.71 -21.57 -7.60
C ALA A 350 -3.51 -20.63 -7.69
N VAL A 351 -3.33 -19.99 -8.85
CA VAL A 351 -2.31 -18.97 -9.08
C VAL A 351 -2.97 -17.68 -9.49
N PHE A 352 -2.70 -16.63 -8.71
CA PHE A 352 -3.15 -15.27 -9.03
C PHE A 352 -1.99 -14.49 -9.64
N THR A 353 -2.16 -14.04 -10.90
CA THR A 353 -1.13 -13.34 -11.66
C THR A 353 -1.58 -11.92 -12.00
N GLY A 354 -0.83 -10.92 -11.56
CA GLY A 354 -1.13 -9.51 -11.86
C GLY A 354 -0.42 -8.53 -10.94
N VAL A 355 -0.79 -7.27 -11.06
CA VAL A 355 -0.28 -6.21 -10.17
C VAL A 355 -0.94 -6.35 -8.80
N PRO A 356 -0.16 -6.49 -7.71
CA PRO A 356 -0.72 -6.69 -6.37
C PRO A 356 -1.50 -5.47 -5.90
N ASN A 357 -2.68 -5.71 -5.34
CA ASN A 357 -3.51 -4.66 -4.76
C ASN A 357 -2.87 -4.09 -3.49
N ASN A 358 -3.00 -2.78 -3.31
CA ASN A 358 -2.47 -2.05 -2.16
C ASN A 358 -3.36 -0.86 -1.79
N GLY A 359 -3.20 -0.36 -0.57
CA GLY A 359 -3.82 0.88 -0.12
C GLY A 359 -5.28 0.75 0.27
N LYS A 360 -6.00 1.87 0.18
CA LYS A 360 -7.42 1.94 0.55
C LYS A 360 -8.30 1.39 -0.56
N ILE A 361 -9.13 0.41 -0.23
CA ILE A 361 -10.05 -0.24 -1.16
C ILE A 361 -11.45 -0.19 -0.56
N ALA A 362 -12.41 0.35 -1.30
CA ALA A 362 -13.81 0.42 -0.95
C ALA A 362 -14.60 -0.58 -1.81
N VAL A 363 -15.37 -1.46 -1.16
CA VAL A 363 -16.15 -2.52 -1.82
C VAL A 363 -17.63 -2.28 -1.56
N PRO A 364 -18.44 -2.04 -2.60
CA PRO A 364 -19.89 -1.87 -2.45
C PRO A 364 -20.53 -3.11 -1.84
N ILE A 365 -21.49 -2.89 -0.95
CA ILE A 365 -22.33 -3.95 -0.34
C ILE A 365 -23.80 -3.66 -0.61
N GLY A 366 -24.63 -4.70 -0.54
CA GLY A 366 -26.08 -4.62 -0.74
C GLY A 366 -26.82 -3.79 0.32
N GLY A 367 -28.11 -3.74 0.20
CA GLY A 367 -28.98 -3.02 1.11
C GLY A 367 -29.02 -3.61 2.54
N ASN A 368 -29.76 -2.95 3.41
CA ASN A 368 -29.93 -3.40 4.78
C ASN A 368 -30.47 -4.85 4.87
N ASN A 369 -29.92 -5.65 5.76
CA ASN A 369 -30.19 -7.07 5.97
C ASN A 369 -29.95 -7.96 4.75
N THR A 370 -29.00 -7.62 3.88
CA THR A 370 -28.59 -8.49 2.77
C THR A 370 -27.26 -9.18 3.04
N SER A 371 -27.14 -10.43 2.57
CA SER A 371 -25.88 -11.17 2.58
C SER A 371 -24.94 -10.65 1.49
N ASN A 372 -23.65 -10.55 1.79
CA ASN A 372 -22.64 -10.04 0.85
C ASN A 372 -21.44 -10.96 0.85
N LEU A 373 -21.06 -11.51 -0.29
CA LEU A 373 -19.84 -12.27 -0.48
C LEU A 373 -18.70 -11.30 -0.89
N ILE A 374 -17.84 -11.02 0.05
CA ILE A 374 -16.67 -10.14 -0.11
C ILE A 374 -15.41 -10.92 0.24
N GLY A 375 -14.22 -10.37 -0.02
CA GLY A 375 -12.99 -11.06 0.31
C GLY A 375 -11.79 -10.16 0.48
N ASN A 376 -10.73 -10.76 1.02
CA ASN A 376 -9.47 -10.07 1.24
C ASN A 376 -8.84 -9.67 -0.11
N PRO A 377 -8.69 -8.36 -0.38
CA PRO A 377 -8.16 -7.89 -1.66
C PRO A 377 -6.63 -7.87 -1.73
N TYR A 378 -5.90 -8.24 -0.67
CA TYR A 378 -4.46 -8.06 -0.61
C TYR A 378 -3.67 -9.37 -0.74
N PRO A 379 -2.40 -9.30 -1.23
CA PRO A 379 -1.47 -10.43 -1.28
C PRO A 379 -0.83 -10.73 0.09
N SER A 380 -1.59 -10.58 1.16
CA SER A 380 -1.25 -10.88 2.56
C SER A 380 -2.51 -11.11 3.36
N ALA A 381 -2.44 -11.76 4.50
CA ALA A 381 -3.58 -11.85 5.41
C ALA A 381 -3.97 -10.49 6.00
N ILE A 382 -5.23 -10.38 6.45
CA ILE A 382 -5.77 -9.24 7.19
C ILE A 382 -6.37 -9.69 8.52
N SER A 383 -6.44 -8.76 9.49
CA SER A 383 -7.15 -8.97 10.76
C SER A 383 -8.66 -8.84 10.57
N ALA A 384 -9.39 -9.87 10.93
CA ALA A 384 -10.85 -9.84 10.99
C ALA A 384 -11.34 -8.80 12.03
N ASP A 385 -10.68 -8.70 13.18
CA ASP A 385 -11.03 -7.71 14.22
C ASP A 385 -10.94 -6.27 13.71
N LEU A 386 -9.82 -5.95 13.00
CA LEU A 386 -9.63 -4.61 12.45
C LEU A 386 -10.61 -4.33 11.30
N PHE A 387 -10.92 -5.34 10.48
CA PHE A 387 -11.93 -5.24 9.43
C PHE A 387 -13.32 -4.99 10.01
N LEU A 388 -13.76 -5.80 10.97
CA LEU A 388 -15.05 -5.66 11.63
C LEU A 388 -15.17 -4.33 12.38
N SER A 389 -14.17 -3.96 13.15
CA SER A 389 -14.15 -2.68 13.90
C SER A 389 -14.22 -1.47 12.98
N LYS A 390 -13.54 -1.51 11.82
CA LYS A 390 -13.54 -0.43 10.84
C LYS A 390 -14.89 -0.26 10.14
N ASN A 391 -15.61 -1.36 9.94
CA ASN A 391 -16.85 -1.41 9.17
C ASN A 391 -18.11 -1.61 10.02
N LYS A 392 -18.04 -1.50 11.34
CA LYS A 392 -19.12 -1.75 12.30
C LYS A 392 -20.42 -0.96 12.07
N GLU A 393 -20.35 0.15 11.33
CA GLU A 393 -21.52 0.96 10.98
C GLU A 393 -22.24 0.47 9.72
N PHE A 394 -21.65 -0.49 9.00
CA PHE A 394 -22.12 -0.96 7.71
C PHE A 394 -22.48 -2.44 7.68
N ILE A 395 -21.89 -3.25 8.57
CA ILE A 395 -22.08 -4.70 8.67
C ILE A 395 -22.37 -5.12 10.11
N ASP A 396 -23.02 -6.26 10.28
CA ASP A 396 -23.52 -6.81 11.55
C ASP A 396 -22.44 -7.27 12.55
N GLY A 397 -21.15 -7.17 12.17
CA GLY A 397 -20.01 -7.55 13.01
C GLY A 397 -19.68 -9.04 12.98
N THR A 398 -20.26 -9.80 12.05
CA THR A 398 -20.03 -11.24 11.88
C THR A 398 -19.52 -11.55 10.48
N ILE A 399 -18.59 -12.48 10.37
CA ILE A 399 -18.10 -13.04 9.10
C ILE A 399 -18.26 -14.56 9.10
N TYR A 400 -18.62 -15.10 7.93
CA TYR A 400 -18.91 -16.51 7.73
C TYR A 400 -17.98 -17.07 6.66
N PHE A 401 -17.17 -18.06 7.03
CA PHE A 401 -16.25 -18.76 6.14
C PHE A 401 -16.85 -20.09 5.69
N TRP A 402 -16.91 -20.31 4.41
CA TRP A 402 -17.33 -21.57 3.85
C TRP A 402 -16.29 -22.67 4.08
N THR A 403 -16.70 -23.79 4.68
CA THR A 403 -15.80 -24.88 5.05
C THR A 403 -16.03 -26.17 4.26
N HIS A 404 -17.24 -26.39 3.77
CA HIS A 404 -17.69 -27.58 3.06
C HIS A 404 -17.28 -28.89 3.76
N ASN A 405 -17.78 -29.11 4.95
CA ASN A 405 -17.48 -30.29 5.77
C ASN A 405 -18.44 -31.46 5.57
N THR A 406 -19.65 -31.19 5.04
CA THR A 406 -20.67 -32.21 4.80
C THR A 406 -20.66 -32.65 3.35
N PRO A 407 -20.79 -33.97 3.07
CA PRO A 407 -20.97 -34.46 1.71
C PRO A 407 -22.21 -33.85 1.05
N ILE A 408 -22.12 -33.52 -0.22
CA ILE A 408 -23.25 -33.07 -1.03
C ILE A 408 -24.21 -34.24 -1.18
N THR A 409 -25.48 -34.04 -0.81
CA THR A 409 -26.53 -35.03 -0.96
C THR A 409 -27.62 -34.47 -1.87
N ASN A 410 -27.94 -35.12 -2.97
CA ASN A 410 -28.95 -34.69 -3.94
C ASN A 410 -28.70 -33.28 -4.50
N ASN A 411 -27.44 -32.91 -4.75
CA ASN A 411 -27.00 -31.55 -5.17
C ASN A 411 -27.32 -30.43 -4.18
N ILE A 412 -27.58 -30.75 -2.92
CA ILE A 412 -27.86 -29.77 -1.87
C ILE A 412 -26.61 -29.59 -1.00
N TYR A 413 -26.22 -28.34 -0.79
CA TYR A 413 -25.16 -27.93 0.13
C TYR A 413 -25.75 -27.59 1.48
N ASN A 414 -25.08 -27.99 2.56
CA ASN A 414 -25.59 -27.76 3.91
C ASN A 414 -25.22 -26.35 4.39
N SER A 415 -26.22 -25.54 4.74
CA SER A 415 -26.02 -24.19 5.31
C SER A 415 -25.24 -24.16 6.63
N ASN A 416 -25.11 -25.31 7.33
CA ASN A 416 -24.34 -25.43 8.56
C ASN A 416 -22.82 -25.58 8.33
N ASP A 417 -22.36 -25.58 7.08
CA ASP A 417 -20.95 -25.68 6.71
C ASP A 417 -20.17 -24.37 6.78
N TYR A 418 -20.71 -23.38 7.48
CA TYR A 418 -20.00 -22.12 7.74
C TYR A 418 -19.32 -22.11 9.13
N ALA A 419 -18.04 -21.76 9.16
CA ALA A 419 -17.35 -21.37 10.38
C ALA A 419 -17.55 -19.86 10.59
N VAL A 420 -17.83 -19.44 11.80
CA VAL A 420 -18.26 -18.09 12.14
C VAL A 420 -17.18 -17.38 12.95
N TYR A 421 -16.95 -16.09 12.67
CA TYR A 421 -16.09 -15.23 13.46
C TYR A 421 -16.75 -13.88 13.73
N ASN A 422 -16.60 -13.40 14.97
CA ASN A 422 -16.96 -12.04 15.37
C ASN A 422 -15.92 -11.50 16.38
N LEU A 423 -16.10 -10.28 16.88
CA LEU A 423 -15.17 -9.66 17.83
C LEU A 423 -15.02 -10.40 19.18
N LEU A 424 -15.89 -11.36 19.48
CA LEU A 424 -15.80 -12.22 20.67
C LEU A 424 -14.98 -13.48 20.42
N GLY A 425 -14.68 -13.79 19.16
CA GLY A 425 -13.89 -14.93 18.73
C GLY A 425 -14.55 -15.80 17.67
N GLY A 426 -13.88 -16.88 17.29
CA GLY A 426 -14.34 -17.83 16.29
C GLY A 426 -15.12 -19.00 16.88
N VAL A 427 -16.07 -19.49 16.10
CA VAL A 427 -16.78 -20.75 16.34
C VAL A 427 -16.57 -21.63 15.11
N GLY A 428 -16.17 -22.88 15.33
CA GLY A 428 -16.02 -23.86 14.26
C GLY A 428 -17.37 -24.23 13.65
N VAL A 429 -17.33 -25.06 12.64
CA VAL A 429 -18.49 -25.57 11.91
C VAL A 429 -19.44 -26.29 12.84
N GLN A 430 -20.75 -26.02 12.75
CA GLN A 430 -21.80 -26.71 13.50
C GLN A 430 -22.33 -27.96 12.78
N ALA A 431 -21.91 -28.20 11.53
CA ALA A 431 -22.31 -29.39 10.79
C ALA A 431 -21.81 -30.66 11.51
N THR A 432 -22.76 -31.51 11.92
CA THR A 432 -22.47 -32.84 12.46
C THR A 432 -21.94 -33.70 11.33
N ASN A 433 -20.62 -33.71 11.12
CA ASN A 433 -19.94 -34.89 10.68
C ASN A 433 -18.84 -34.92 9.72
N SER A 434 -18.25 -35.91 9.52
CA SER A 434 -17.41 -36.60 8.52
C SER A 434 -16.33 -35.78 7.78
N GLY A 435 -16.33 -34.45 7.76
CA GLY A 435 -15.29 -33.62 7.18
C GLY A 435 -14.12 -33.40 8.15
N VAL A 436 -12.91 -33.25 7.60
CA VAL A 436 -11.67 -33.06 8.36
C VAL A 436 -11.39 -31.59 8.72
N ASN A 437 -12.30 -30.65 8.38
CA ASN A 437 -12.11 -29.23 8.53
C ASN A 437 -12.92 -28.65 9.71
N ASN A 438 -12.50 -28.99 10.91
CA ASN A 438 -13.06 -28.45 12.15
C ASN A 438 -12.25 -27.23 12.67
N SER A 439 -11.59 -26.50 11.79
CA SER A 439 -10.77 -25.35 12.17
C SER A 439 -11.66 -24.21 12.68
N ILE A 440 -11.28 -23.68 13.84
CA ILE A 440 -11.93 -22.49 14.43
C ILE A 440 -11.25 -21.25 13.83
N PRO A 441 -12.02 -20.27 13.31
CA PRO A 441 -11.45 -19.02 12.87
C PRO A 441 -10.68 -18.31 13.97
N ASN A 442 -9.45 -17.92 13.69
CA ASN A 442 -8.52 -17.31 14.66
C ASN A 442 -8.39 -15.78 14.51
N GLY A 443 -9.32 -15.15 13.79
CA GLY A 443 -9.29 -13.70 13.55
C GLY A 443 -8.41 -13.25 12.40
N LYS A 444 -7.96 -14.18 11.54
CA LYS A 444 -7.17 -13.89 10.34
C LYS A 444 -7.97 -14.25 9.10
N ILE A 445 -7.91 -13.41 8.07
CA ILE A 445 -8.51 -13.66 6.75
C ILE A 445 -7.34 -13.75 5.77
N ALA A 446 -7.07 -14.94 5.27
CA ALA A 446 -5.94 -15.17 4.39
C ALA A 446 -6.07 -14.43 3.05
N SER A 447 -4.95 -14.22 2.37
CA SER A 447 -4.92 -13.76 0.98
C SER A 447 -5.72 -14.72 0.08
N GLY A 448 -6.51 -14.17 -0.82
CA GLY A 448 -7.36 -14.96 -1.73
C GLY A 448 -8.65 -15.50 -1.11
N GLN A 449 -8.90 -15.32 0.19
CA GLN A 449 -10.06 -15.82 0.91
C GLN A 449 -11.26 -14.87 0.82
N SER A 450 -12.43 -15.42 0.45
CA SER A 450 -13.72 -14.74 0.58
C SER A 450 -14.52 -15.26 1.78
N PHE A 451 -15.48 -14.44 2.20
CA PHE A 451 -16.37 -14.69 3.33
C PHE A 451 -17.68 -13.93 3.15
N PHE A 452 -18.74 -14.43 3.77
CA PHE A 452 -20.00 -13.69 3.86
C PHE A 452 -20.02 -12.76 5.06
N THR A 453 -20.76 -11.65 4.93
CA THR A 453 -21.16 -10.76 6.03
C THR A 453 -22.50 -10.11 5.68
N THR A 454 -23.26 -9.70 6.68
CA THR A 454 -24.58 -9.08 6.50
C THR A 454 -24.47 -7.56 6.59
N SER A 455 -25.01 -6.84 5.63
CA SER A 455 -25.11 -5.39 5.70
C SER A 455 -26.22 -4.93 6.66
N ILE A 456 -25.98 -3.83 7.38
CA ILE A 456 -26.95 -3.20 8.29
C ILE A 456 -27.34 -1.79 7.84
N SER A 457 -27.00 -1.41 6.62
CA SER A 457 -27.27 -0.07 6.07
C SER A 457 -27.34 -0.11 4.54
N ASN A 458 -28.08 0.83 3.95
CA ASN A 458 -28.28 0.92 2.50
C ASN A 458 -27.18 1.72 1.81
N GLY A 459 -26.78 1.31 0.59
CA GLY A 459 -25.95 2.09 -0.33
C GLY A 459 -24.56 2.41 0.23
N ARG A 460 -23.94 1.47 0.95
CA ARG A 460 -22.66 1.64 1.63
C ARG A 460 -21.55 0.81 0.99
N THR A 461 -20.35 1.05 1.47
CA THR A 461 -19.15 0.29 1.10
C THR A 461 -18.44 -0.19 2.35
N VAL A 462 -17.90 -1.40 2.33
CA VAL A 462 -16.91 -1.82 3.31
C VAL A 462 -15.53 -1.35 2.85
N ASN A 463 -14.70 -0.98 3.83
CA ASN A 463 -13.41 -0.37 3.57
C ASN A 463 -12.27 -1.25 4.07
N PHE A 464 -11.29 -1.46 3.21
CA PHE A 464 -10.02 -2.11 3.51
C PHE A 464 -8.89 -1.09 3.47
N ASN A 465 -7.83 -1.31 4.24
CA ASN A 465 -6.58 -0.53 4.18
C ASN A 465 -5.39 -1.34 4.72
N ASN A 466 -4.18 -0.84 4.53
CA ASN A 466 -2.97 -1.55 4.93
C ASN A 466 -2.83 -1.75 6.44
N SER A 467 -3.48 -0.94 7.29
CA SER A 467 -3.41 -1.14 8.74
C SER A 467 -4.02 -2.47 9.20
N MET A 468 -4.93 -3.06 8.39
CA MET A 468 -5.54 -4.37 8.65
C MET A 468 -4.59 -5.54 8.39
N ARG A 469 -3.47 -5.32 7.71
CA ARG A 469 -2.49 -6.34 7.29
C ARG A 469 -1.43 -6.62 8.36
N GLN A 470 -1.55 -6.00 9.52
CA GLN A 470 -0.60 -6.09 10.62
C GLN A 470 -1.29 -6.09 11.99
N ILE A 471 -0.64 -6.70 12.99
CA ILE A 471 -1.01 -6.60 14.40
C ILE A 471 0.26 -6.20 15.15
N ALA A 472 0.19 -5.12 15.94
CA ALA A 472 1.33 -4.57 16.69
C ALA A 472 2.59 -4.32 15.82
N GLY A 473 2.42 -3.89 14.56
CA GLY A 473 3.52 -3.63 13.64
C GLY A 473 4.10 -4.85 12.93
N MET A 474 3.58 -6.06 13.21
CA MET A 474 4.01 -7.30 12.59
C MET A 474 3.02 -7.77 11.53
N PRO A 475 3.48 -8.26 10.37
CA PRO A 475 2.60 -8.83 9.35
C PRO A 475 1.83 -10.03 9.91
N ILE A 476 0.61 -10.20 9.41
CA ILE A 476 -0.28 -11.28 9.84
C ILE A 476 0.10 -12.57 9.13
N ASP A 477 0.16 -13.66 9.88
CA ASP A 477 0.35 -15.01 9.36
C ASP A 477 -0.76 -15.36 8.35
N ASN A 478 -0.37 -15.76 7.15
CA ASN A 478 -1.22 -16.04 6.00
C ASN A 478 -1.61 -17.52 5.87
N SER A 479 -1.34 -18.35 6.89
CA SER A 479 -1.52 -19.81 6.83
C SER A 479 -2.97 -20.27 6.98
N GLN A 480 -3.85 -19.47 7.60
CA GLN A 480 -5.24 -19.84 7.81
C GLN A 480 -6.13 -19.48 6.60
N PHE A 481 -6.08 -20.31 5.57
CA PHE A 481 -7.10 -20.33 4.52
C PHE A 481 -8.19 -21.32 4.92
N PHE A 482 -9.46 -20.87 5.05
CA PHE A 482 -10.54 -21.77 5.44
C PHE A 482 -10.72 -22.86 4.42
N ARG A 483 -10.50 -24.06 4.89
CA ARG A 483 -10.24 -25.39 4.43
C ARG A 483 -8.77 -25.83 4.58
N THR A 484 -8.09 -25.57 5.73
CA THR A 484 -6.75 -26.11 5.98
C THR A 484 -6.76 -27.27 6.97
N LYS A 485 -5.93 -28.26 6.68
CA LYS A 485 -5.65 -29.40 7.54
C LYS A 485 -4.84 -28.96 8.76
N ASN A 486 -5.25 -29.40 9.96
CA ASN A 486 -4.55 -29.13 11.24
C ASN A 486 -3.05 -29.41 11.18
N ASN A 487 -2.22 -28.40 11.44
CA ASN A 487 -0.94 -28.59 12.10
C ASN A 487 -1.13 -28.43 13.61
N LYS A 488 -0.93 -29.52 14.34
CA LYS A 488 -0.96 -29.58 15.80
C LYS A 488 0.14 -28.69 16.39
N TYR A 489 -0.16 -27.46 16.72
CA TYR A 489 0.50 -26.73 17.79
C TYR A 489 -0.56 -26.03 18.62
N LYS A 490 -0.91 -26.67 19.75
CA LYS A 490 -1.61 -26.01 20.85
C LYS A 490 -0.65 -24.99 21.46
N VAL A 491 -0.81 -23.71 21.15
CA VAL A 491 -0.44 -22.67 22.10
C VAL A 491 -1.64 -22.51 23.02
N ALA A 492 -1.49 -22.96 24.24
CA ALA A 492 -2.48 -22.74 25.29
C ALA A 492 -2.58 -21.22 25.55
N SER A 493 -3.63 -20.60 25.05
CA SER A 493 -4.05 -19.29 25.53
C SER A 493 -4.66 -19.46 26.91
N THR A 494 -3.99 -18.97 27.93
CA THR A 494 -4.42 -19.02 29.34
C THR A 494 -5.47 -17.96 29.69
N THR A 495 -6.17 -17.39 28.72
CA THR A 495 -7.25 -16.45 29.00
C THR A 495 -8.58 -17.13 28.72
N GLU A 496 -9.20 -17.68 29.76
CA GLU A 496 -10.60 -18.09 29.73
C GLU A 496 -11.45 -16.83 29.48
N LYS A 497 -12.08 -16.75 28.31
CA LYS A 497 -13.13 -15.77 28.06
C LYS A 497 -14.46 -16.38 28.50
N ASN A 498 -15.08 -15.81 29.51
CA ASN A 498 -16.44 -16.18 29.91
C ASN A 498 -17.39 -15.84 28.75
N ARG A 499 -18.13 -16.84 28.29
CA ARG A 499 -19.09 -16.70 27.17
C ARG A 499 -20.49 -16.95 27.68
N LEU A 500 -21.40 -16.02 27.40
CA LEU A 500 -22.83 -16.17 27.70
C LEU A 500 -23.59 -16.41 26.39
N TRP A 501 -24.30 -17.52 26.30
CA TRP A 501 -25.18 -17.83 25.19
C TRP A 501 -26.62 -17.49 25.57
N LEU A 502 -27.23 -16.53 24.86
CA LEU A 502 -28.65 -16.27 24.95
C LEU A 502 -29.37 -17.02 23.83
N ASN A 503 -30.25 -17.96 24.22
CA ASN A 503 -31.14 -18.64 23.31
C ASN A 503 -32.53 -17.99 23.41
N LEU A 504 -32.98 -17.32 22.36
CA LEU A 504 -34.35 -16.92 22.19
C LEU A 504 -35.06 -17.97 21.34
N SER A 505 -36.06 -18.63 21.84
CA SER A 505 -36.88 -19.60 21.10
C SER A 505 -38.33 -19.12 21.03
N ASN A 506 -38.93 -19.23 19.86
CA ASN A 506 -40.36 -19.09 19.65
C ASN A 506 -40.88 -20.28 18.83
N THR A 507 -42.16 -20.28 18.51
CA THR A 507 -42.80 -21.35 17.74
C THR A 507 -42.27 -21.50 16.29
N GLN A 508 -41.43 -20.58 15.81
CA GLN A 508 -40.87 -20.56 14.46
C GLN A 508 -39.36 -20.86 14.39
N GLY A 509 -38.68 -20.96 15.54
CA GLY A 509 -37.26 -21.29 15.57
C GLY A 509 -36.54 -20.88 16.85
N VAL A 510 -35.24 -21.20 16.89
CA VAL A 510 -34.31 -20.81 17.95
C VAL A 510 -33.29 -19.83 17.39
N PHE A 511 -33.23 -18.63 17.93
CA PHE A 511 -32.19 -17.66 17.63
C PHE A 511 -31.11 -17.72 18.72
N LYS A 512 -29.85 -18.00 18.34
CA LYS A 512 -28.72 -18.00 19.27
C LYS A 512 -27.89 -16.76 19.03
N GLN A 513 -27.68 -15.97 20.07
CA GLN A 513 -26.75 -14.85 20.04
C GLN A 513 -25.68 -15.07 21.10
N LEU A 514 -24.43 -14.97 20.70
CA LEU A 514 -23.27 -14.96 21.58
C LEU A 514 -23.08 -13.53 22.08
N LEU A 515 -23.07 -13.34 23.38
CA LEU A 515 -22.75 -12.08 24.07
C LEU A 515 -21.36 -12.15 24.68
#